data_88a863260329c371a4608fb0483411c1
#
_entry.id   88a863260329c371a4608fb0483411c1
#
_cell.length_a   1.000
_cell.length_b   1.000
_cell.length_c   1.000
_cell.angle_alpha   90.00
_cell.angle_beta   90.00
_cell.angle_gamma   90.00
#
_symmetry.space_group_name_H-M   'P 1'
#
loop_
_entity.id
_entity.type
_entity.pdbx_description
1 polymer ?
#
loop_
_entity_poly.entity_id
_entity_poly.type
_entity_poly.pdbx_seq_one_letter_code
_entity_poly.pdbx_strand_id
1 'polypeptide(L)'
;MNQLNALNNFPSGNEMFHTFLLDKDNKVLAIGNPIHNPKVKELYLKIIQGEKATKQDESKEIKTEVAVDKPLITLGDFNWKEEQKATFTLKNTGGNPLVIQDVTTSCGCTTVSYSKEPTHPGKEITLEVVYKAEHPEHFSKTVTVYCNTASSPIRLSLLGDAK
;
A
#
# COMPACT_ATOMS: atom_id res chain seq x y z
N MET A 1 -33.88 8.04 -0.73
CA MET A 1 -32.54 7.45 -0.41
C MET A 1 -31.73 7.01 -1.64
N ASN A 2 -32.37 6.63 -2.74
CA ASN A 2 -31.65 6.10 -3.93
C ASN A 2 -30.80 7.12 -4.72
N GLN A 3 -31.14 8.41 -4.70
CA GLN A 3 -30.39 9.44 -5.44
C GLN A 3 -29.03 9.78 -4.80
N LEU A 4 -28.94 9.75 -3.48
CA LEU A 4 -27.69 10.03 -2.76
C LEU A 4 -26.65 8.91 -2.97
N ASN A 5 -27.08 7.66 -3.02
CA ASN A 5 -26.20 6.51 -3.29
C ASN A 5 -25.70 6.49 -4.74
N ALA A 6 -26.54 6.91 -5.71
CA ALA A 6 -26.13 6.97 -7.11
C ALA A 6 -25.06 8.04 -7.38
N LEU A 7 -25.11 9.17 -6.65
CA LEU A 7 -24.14 10.26 -6.80
C LEU A 7 -22.81 10.03 -6.08
N ASN A 8 -22.81 9.25 -4.99
CA ASN A 8 -21.66 9.16 -4.09
C ASN A 8 -21.10 7.74 -3.89
N ASN A 9 -21.73 6.72 -4.46
CA ASN A 9 -21.30 5.31 -4.47
C ASN A 9 -20.90 4.75 -3.08
N PHE A 10 -21.74 4.97 -2.06
CA PHE A 10 -21.48 4.51 -0.70
C PHE A 10 -21.53 2.99 -0.59
N PRO A 11 -20.56 2.36 0.10
CA PRO A 11 -20.65 0.94 0.40
C PRO A 11 -21.83 0.64 1.33
N SER A 12 -22.62 -0.35 0.99
CA SER A 12 -23.74 -0.81 1.82
C SER A 12 -23.23 -1.53 3.07
N GLY A 13 -23.80 -1.20 4.24
CA GLY A 13 -23.62 -1.97 5.47
C GLY A 13 -22.55 -1.46 6.44
N ASN A 14 -21.98 -0.27 6.25
CA ASN A 14 -21.03 0.31 7.19
C ASN A 14 -21.60 1.56 7.88
N GLU A 15 -21.91 1.46 9.18
CA GLU A 15 -22.46 2.55 9.98
C GLU A 15 -21.57 3.79 10.10
N MET A 16 -20.27 3.68 9.83
CA MET A 16 -19.34 4.80 9.82
C MET A 16 -19.68 5.86 8.76
N PHE A 17 -20.44 5.52 7.73
CA PHE A 17 -20.82 6.41 6.63
C PHE A 17 -22.23 7.00 6.75
N HIS A 18 -22.88 6.90 7.91
CA HIS A 18 -24.26 7.38 8.10
C HIS A 18 -24.39 8.89 8.36
N THR A 19 -23.28 9.60 8.55
CA THR A 19 -23.27 11.05 8.77
C THR A 19 -22.31 11.72 7.81
N PHE A 20 -22.82 12.66 7.02
CA PHE A 20 -22.02 13.41 6.05
C PHE A 20 -22.53 14.84 5.92
N LEU A 21 -21.61 15.74 5.59
CA LEU A 21 -21.90 17.11 5.23
C LEU A 21 -22.07 17.20 3.72
N LEU A 22 -23.16 17.82 3.27
CA LEU A 22 -23.47 18.03 1.85
C LEU A 22 -23.33 19.51 1.48
N ASP A 23 -23.02 19.78 0.23
CA ASP A 23 -23.18 21.12 -0.35
C ASP A 23 -24.63 21.34 -0.86
N LYS A 24 -24.87 22.54 -1.43
CA LYS A 24 -26.15 22.92 -2.00
C LYS A 24 -26.62 22.03 -3.16
N ASP A 25 -25.71 21.32 -3.81
CA ASP A 25 -25.96 20.42 -4.94
C ASP A 25 -26.03 18.94 -4.52
N ASN A 26 -26.16 18.68 -3.20
CA ASN A 26 -26.17 17.35 -2.58
C ASN A 26 -24.89 16.53 -2.78
N LYS A 27 -23.78 17.20 -3.06
CA LYS A 27 -22.46 16.56 -3.12
C LYS A 27 -21.88 16.45 -1.74
N VAL A 28 -21.28 15.31 -1.41
CA VAL A 28 -20.65 15.07 -0.11
C VAL A 28 -19.35 15.88 -0.01
N LEU A 29 -19.28 16.73 1.01
CA LEU A 29 -18.10 17.54 1.35
C LEU A 29 -17.23 16.88 2.41
N ALA A 30 -17.84 16.20 3.38
CA ALA A 30 -17.15 15.48 4.42
C ALA A 30 -17.98 14.33 4.97
N ILE A 31 -17.34 13.28 5.46
CA ILE A 31 -17.96 12.07 6.03
C ILE A 31 -17.49 11.89 7.47
N GLY A 32 -18.39 11.46 8.34
CA GLY A 32 -18.13 11.13 9.73
C GLY A 32 -19.04 11.86 10.71
N ASN A 33 -19.15 11.33 11.93
CA ASN A 33 -20.04 11.87 12.94
C ASN A 33 -19.33 12.97 13.74
N PRO A 34 -19.77 14.25 13.65
CA PRO A 34 -19.15 15.37 14.35
C PRO A 34 -19.46 15.37 15.86
N ILE A 35 -20.44 14.59 16.32
CA ILE A 35 -20.83 14.51 17.74
C ILE A 35 -19.82 13.65 18.50
N HIS A 36 -19.39 12.55 17.92
CA HIS A 36 -18.50 11.60 18.57
C HIS A 36 -17.01 11.77 18.21
N ASN A 37 -16.70 12.61 17.21
CA ASN A 37 -15.33 12.85 16.79
C ASN A 37 -15.01 14.35 16.73
N PRO A 38 -14.21 14.88 17.66
CA PRO A 38 -13.88 16.32 17.70
C PRO A 38 -13.17 16.81 16.44
N LYS A 39 -12.35 15.99 15.81
CA LYS A 39 -11.65 16.34 14.55
C LYS A 39 -12.63 16.49 13.37
N VAL A 40 -13.64 15.64 13.34
CA VAL A 40 -14.71 15.75 12.32
C VAL A 40 -15.56 16.99 12.56
N LYS A 41 -15.84 17.32 13.82
CA LYS A 41 -16.56 18.56 14.19
C LYS A 41 -15.79 19.80 13.75
N GLU A 42 -14.50 19.85 13.98
CA GLU A 42 -13.63 20.96 13.55
C GLU A 42 -13.60 21.10 12.03
N LEU A 43 -13.50 19.98 11.30
CA LEU A 43 -13.55 19.95 9.84
C LEU A 43 -14.88 20.51 9.30
N TYR A 44 -16.01 20.11 9.90
CA TYR A 44 -17.34 20.60 9.50
C TYR A 44 -17.46 22.11 9.73
N LEU A 45 -16.99 22.61 10.87
CA LEU A 45 -17.00 24.03 11.18
C LEU A 45 -16.18 24.86 10.19
N LYS A 46 -14.97 24.40 9.82
CA LYS A 46 -14.11 25.04 8.82
C LYS A 46 -14.80 25.12 7.45
N ILE A 47 -15.44 24.04 7.01
CA ILE A 47 -16.16 23.99 5.74
C ILE A 47 -17.36 24.95 5.77
N ILE A 48 -18.14 24.97 6.85
CA ILE A 48 -19.32 25.83 6.99
C ILE A 48 -18.94 27.32 7.07
N GLN A 49 -17.80 27.65 7.67
CA GLN A 49 -17.30 29.03 7.76
C GLN A 49 -16.73 29.54 6.44
N GLY A 50 -16.77 28.74 5.38
CA GLY A 50 -16.28 29.11 4.06
C GLY A 50 -14.75 29.06 3.95
N GLU A 51 -14.06 28.59 4.98
CA GLU A 51 -12.71 28.07 4.79
C GLU A 51 -12.89 26.89 3.81
N LYS A 52 -12.40 27.10 2.56
CA LYS A 52 -12.26 25.94 1.66
C LYS A 52 -11.62 24.89 2.51
N ALA A 53 -12.30 23.72 2.69
CA ALA A 53 -11.60 22.54 3.09
C ALA A 53 -10.44 22.50 2.11
N THR A 54 -9.29 22.97 2.55
CA THR A 54 -8.07 22.67 1.84
C THR A 54 -8.20 21.19 1.71
N LYS A 55 -8.37 20.71 0.47
CA LYS A 55 -8.19 19.31 0.12
C LYS A 55 -7.13 18.90 1.07
N GLN A 56 -7.50 18.01 2.04
CA GLN A 56 -6.56 17.51 3.00
C GLN A 56 -5.29 17.42 2.23
N ASP A 57 -4.39 18.38 2.53
CA ASP A 57 -3.17 18.58 1.78
C ASP A 57 -2.90 17.23 1.15
N GLU A 58 -2.96 17.11 -0.19
CA GLU A 58 -2.26 16.01 -0.80
C GLU A 58 -0.99 16.04 -0.01
N SER A 59 -0.99 15.28 1.07
CA SER A 59 0.02 15.32 2.11
C SER A 59 1.23 15.21 1.28
N LYS A 60 1.95 16.31 1.13
CA LYS A 60 3.09 16.46 0.22
C LYS A 60 3.76 15.14 0.40
N GLU A 61 3.39 14.22 -0.51
CA GLU A 61 3.60 12.79 -0.32
C GLU A 61 5.08 12.76 -0.15
N ILE A 62 5.53 12.52 1.11
CA ILE A 62 6.93 12.67 1.45
C ILE A 62 7.60 11.56 0.68
N LYS A 63 7.85 11.83 -0.62
CA LYS A 63 8.45 10.89 -1.55
C LYS A 63 9.93 10.83 -1.22
N THR A 64 10.44 9.63 -1.33
CA THR A 64 11.86 9.35 -1.25
C THR A 64 12.31 8.63 -2.50
N GLU A 65 13.57 8.30 -2.58
CA GLU A 65 14.14 7.47 -3.65
C GLU A 65 14.63 6.15 -3.07
N VAL A 66 14.56 5.11 -3.88
CA VAL A 66 15.00 3.78 -3.49
C VAL A 66 15.83 3.14 -4.59
N ALA A 67 16.93 2.53 -4.20
CA ALA A 67 17.70 1.62 -5.05
C ALA A 67 17.39 0.18 -4.65
N VAL A 68 17.22 -0.68 -5.64
CA VAL A 68 17.07 -2.12 -5.48
C VAL A 68 18.38 -2.78 -5.81
N ASP A 69 18.96 -3.54 -4.89
CA ASP A 69 20.24 -4.23 -5.14
C ASP A 69 20.11 -5.27 -6.26
N LYS A 70 19.14 -6.18 -6.11
CA LYS A 70 18.86 -7.22 -7.10
C LYS A 70 17.36 -7.31 -7.33
N PRO A 71 16.83 -6.76 -8.45
CA PRO A 71 15.41 -6.85 -8.76
C PRO A 71 14.98 -8.25 -9.22
N LEU A 72 15.94 -9.10 -9.55
CA LEU A 72 15.76 -10.48 -9.99
C LEU A 72 16.65 -11.42 -9.18
N ILE A 73 16.06 -12.45 -8.59
CA ILE A 73 16.76 -13.55 -7.94
C ILE A 73 16.39 -14.86 -8.63
N THR A 74 17.42 -15.66 -8.95
CA THR A 74 17.25 -17.01 -9.48
C THR A 74 17.63 -18.01 -8.42
N LEU A 75 16.70 -18.89 -8.03
CA LEU A 75 16.91 -19.92 -7.02
C LEU A 75 17.63 -21.16 -7.58
N GLY A 76 17.71 -21.27 -8.91
CA GLY A 76 18.26 -22.46 -9.56
C GLY A 76 17.34 -23.68 -9.43
N ASP A 77 17.95 -24.87 -9.46
CA ASP A 77 17.27 -26.17 -9.36
C ASP A 77 17.17 -26.57 -7.88
N PHE A 78 15.98 -26.97 -7.43
CA PHE A 78 15.78 -27.46 -6.08
C PHE A 78 14.61 -28.48 -6.00
N ASN A 79 14.54 -29.23 -4.91
CA ASN A 79 13.45 -30.18 -4.67
C ASN A 79 12.14 -29.40 -4.39
N TRP A 80 11.09 -29.63 -5.17
CA TRP A 80 9.80 -28.95 -5.05
C TRP A 80 9.13 -29.09 -3.66
N LYS A 81 9.49 -30.13 -2.90
CA LYS A 81 9.00 -30.33 -1.53
C LYS A 81 9.66 -29.41 -0.50
N GLU A 82 10.77 -28.77 -0.86
CA GLU A 82 11.54 -27.89 0.03
C GLU A 82 11.15 -26.44 -0.17
N GLU A 83 11.05 -25.70 0.93
CA GLU A 83 10.85 -24.27 0.90
C GLU A 83 12.15 -23.57 0.54
N GLN A 84 12.07 -22.59 -0.36
CA GLN A 84 13.19 -21.78 -0.76
C GLN A 84 13.03 -20.36 -0.21
N LYS A 85 14.14 -19.78 0.23
CA LYS A 85 14.18 -18.40 0.75
C LYS A 85 15.03 -17.53 -0.15
N ALA A 86 14.51 -16.34 -0.43
CA ALA A 86 15.22 -15.28 -1.12
C ALA A 86 15.12 -13.99 -0.34
N THR A 87 16.15 -13.18 -0.36
CA THR A 87 16.16 -11.88 0.33
C THR A 87 16.39 -10.77 -0.70
N PHE A 88 15.43 -9.87 -0.80
CA PHE A 88 15.58 -8.64 -1.57
C PHE A 88 15.94 -7.49 -0.63
N THR A 89 16.89 -6.65 -1.06
CA THR A 89 17.31 -5.47 -0.31
C THR A 89 16.93 -4.21 -1.05
N LEU A 90 16.22 -3.33 -0.37
CA LEU A 90 15.86 -2.00 -0.83
C LEU A 90 16.63 -0.97 0.00
N LYS A 91 17.40 -0.10 -0.64
CA LYS A 91 18.15 0.96 0.02
C LYS A 91 17.45 2.30 -0.19
N ASN A 92 17.15 2.99 0.89
CA ASN A 92 16.64 4.35 0.82
C ASN A 92 17.76 5.32 0.43
N THR A 93 17.75 5.79 -0.81
CA THR A 93 18.74 6.73 -1.36
C THR A 93 18.25 8.18 -1.35
N GLY A 94 16.98 8.40 -0.99
CA GLY A 94 16.40 9.73 -0.88
C GLY A 94 16.61 10.39 0.46
N GLY A 95 16.08 11.60 0.61
CA GLY A 95 16.20 12.42 1.82
C GLY A 95 15.11 12.22 2.87
N ASN A 96 14.08 11.43 2.57
CA ASN A 96 12.93 11.20 3.45
C ASN A 96 12.83 9.72 3.84
N PRO A 97 12.15 9.38 4.95
CA PRO A 97 11.93 7.98 5.32
C PRO A 97 11.18 7.20 4.23
N LEU A 98 11.66 6.01 3.90
CA LEU A 98 10.98 5.06 3.02
C LEU A 98 9.94 4.29 3.82
N VAL A 99 8.70 4.32 3.35
CA VAL A 99 7.58 3.60 3.95
C VAL A 99 7.03 2.61 2.93
N ILE A 100 7.05 1.32 3.27
CA ILE A 100 6.36 0.29 2.49
C ILE A 100 4.89 0.29 2.93
N GLN A 101 4.01 0.57 2.00
CA GLN A 101 2.56 0.65 2.21
C GLN A 101 1.92 -0.73 2.11
N ASP A 102 2.33 -1.50 1.10
CA ASP A 102 1.82 -2.84 0.85
C ASP A 102 2.82 -3.67 0.02
N VAL A 103 2.71 -4.99 0.11
CA VAL A 103 3.47 -5.94 -0.71
C VAL A 103 2.52 -7.03 -1.18
N THR A 104 2.44 -7.22 -2.49
CA THR A 104 1.62 -8.26 -3.10
C THR A 104 2.47 -9.25 -3.89
N THR A 105 1.99 -10.48 -4.00
CA THR A 105 2.65 -11.57 -4.73
C THR A 105 1.76 -12.08 -5.85
N SER A 106 2.36 -12.60 -6.92
CA SER A 106 1.63 -13.14 -8.07
C SER A 106 0.93 -14.47 -7.80
N CYS A 107 1.22 -15.14 -6.66
CA CYS A 107 0.57 -16.38 -6.25
C CYS A 107 0.53 -16.52 -4.72
N GLY A 108 -0.36 -17.36 -4.21
CA GLY A 108 -0.43 -17.75 -2.80
C GLY A 108 0.73 -18.66 -2.34
N CYS A 109 1.53 -19.16 -3.28
CA CYS A 109 2.70 -20.00 -3.03
C CYS A 109 3.95 -19.22 -2.58
N THR A 110 3.83 -17.90 -2.46
CA THR A 110 4.91 -16.99 -2.07
C THR A 110 4.47 -16.16 -0.87
N THR A 111 5.23 -16.21 0.20
CA THR A 111 5.04 -15.39 1.41
C THR A 111 6.16 -14.38 1.51
N VAL A 112 5.84 -13.15 1.90
CA VAL A 112 6.82 -12.07 2.07
C VAL A 112 6.74 -11.53 3.49
N SER A 113 7.91 -11.44 4.13
CA SER A 113 8.08 -10.83 5.45
C SER A 113 9.01 -9.64 5.38
N TYR A 114 8.64 -8.53 5.99
CA TYR A 114 9.44 -7.30 6.04
C TYR A 114 9.08 -6.46 7.27
N SER A 115 9.97 -5.54 7.66
CA SER A 115 9.65 -4.56 8.71
C SER A 115 8.67 -3.52 8.21
N LYS A 116 7.66 -3.20 9.02
CA LYS A 116 6.70 -2.11 8.75
C LYS A 116 7.19 -0.75 9.23
N GLU A 117 8.36 -0.69 9.86
CA GLU A 117 8.93 0.56 10.33
C GLU A 117 9.50 1.38 9.17
N PRO A 118 9.37 2.71 9.21
CA PRO A 118 9.97 3.59 8.21
C PRO A 118 11.49 3.43 8.16
N THR A 119 12.04 3.24 6.97
CA THR A 119 13.48 3.10 6.76
C THR A 119 14.10 4.47 6.51
N HIS A 120 14.96 4.93 7.41
CA HIS A 120 15.61 6.23 7.34
C HIS A 120 16.52 6.38 6.11
N PRO A 121 16.80 7.63 5.66
CA PRO A 121 17.75 7.91 4.59
C PRO A 121 19.10 7.20 4.80
N GLY A 122 19.60 6.59 3.72
CA GLY A 122 20.86 5.83 3.73
C GLY A 122 20.81 4.45 4.35
N LYS A 123 19.66 4.06 4.94
CA LYS A 123 19.44 2.73 5.50
C LYS A 123 18.80 1.79 4.48
N GLU A 124 18.86 0.50 4.80
CA GLU A 124 18.34 -0.58 3.98
C GLU A 124 17.19 -1.29 4.69
N ILE A 125 16.23 -1.79 3.92
CA ILE A 125 15.19 -2.70 4.38
C ILE A 125 15.28 -3.98 3.57
N THR A 126 15.12 -5.12 4.24
CA THR A 126 15.11 -6.43 3.62
C THR A 126 13.70 -6.99 3.56
N LEU A 127 13.38 -7.60 2.42
CA LEU A 127 12.17 -8.39 2.23
C LEU A 127 12.60 -9.86 2.13
N GLU A 128 12.22 -10.67 3.11
CA GLU A 128 12.41 -12.11 3.07
C GLU A 128 11.23 -12.74 2.33
N VAL A 129 11.52 -13.40 1.22
CA VAL A 129 10.54 -14.06 0.37
C VAL A 129 10.71 -15.56 0.53
N VAL A 130 9.66 -16.25 0.94
CA VAL A 130 9.62 -17.71 1.05
C VAL A 130 8.73 -18.23 -0.08
N TYR A 131 9.27 -19.10 -0.90
CA TYR A 131 8.58 -19.78 -1.97
C TYR A 131 8.48 -21.27 -1.68
N LYS A 132 7.29 -21.85 -1.89
CA LYS A 132 7.03 -23.27 -1.79
C LYS A 132 6.26 -23.73 -3.02
N ALA A 133 6.88 -24.59 -3.82
CA ALA A 133 6.22 -25.19 -4.99
C ALA A 133 5.15 -26.21 -4.54
N GLU A 134 4.07 -26.30 -5.29
CA GLU A 134 3.02 -27.31 -5.08
C GLU A 134 3.29 -28.61 -5.88
N HIS A 135 4.06 -28.50 -6.95
CA HIS A 135 4.48 -29.59 -7.83
C HIS A 135 5.77 -29.22 -8.55
N PRO A 136 6.44 -30.16 -9.23
CA PRO A 136 7.58 -29.82 -10.09
C PRO A 136 7.15 -28.82 -11.17
N GLU A 137 7.81 -27.66 -11.20
CA GLU A 137 7.52 -26.58 -12.17
C GLU A 137 8.74 -25.70 -12.43
N HIS A 138 8.84 -25.16 -13.65
CA HIS A 138 9.62 -23.95 -13.89
C HIS A 138 8.75 -22.76 -13.51
N PHE A 139 9.23 -21.87 -12.65
CA PHE A 139 8.42 -20.78 -12.16
C PHE A 139 9.08 -19.41 -12.36
N SER A 140 8.20 -18.43 -12.55
CA SER A 140 8.50 -17.00 -12.55
C SER A 140 7.45 -16.31 -11.72
N LYS A 141 7.83 -15.88 -10.50
CA LYS A 141 6.92 -15.22 -9.57
C LYS A 141 7.35 -13.76 -9.38
N THR A 142 6.37 -12.89 -9.21
CA THR A 142 6.59 -11.46 -9.03
C THR A 142 6.13 -11.04 -7.64
N VAL A 143 6.97 -10.28 -6.97
CA VAL A 143 6.64 -9.56 -5.74
C VAL A 143 6.55 -8.07 -6.09
N THR A 144 5.42 -7.46 -5.79
CA THR A 144 5.15 -6.06 -6.08
C THR A 144 5.12 -5.28 -4.77
N VAL A 145 6.01 -4.30 -4.63
CA VAL A 145 6.17 -3.47 -3.43
C VAL A 145 5.62 -2.08 -3.69
N TYR A 146 4.62 -1.68 -2.92
CA TYR A 146 4.04 -0.34 -2.94
C TYR A 146 4.68 0.50 -1.82
N CYS A 147 5.28 1.62 -2.17
CA CYS A 147 5.97 2.49 -1.23
C CYS A 147 5.88 3.96 -1.64
N ASN A 148 6.31 4.87 -0.77
CA ASN A 148 6.28 6.32 -0.99
C ASN A 148 7.44 6.80 -1.89
N THR A 149 7.65 6.16 -3.04
CA THR A 149 8.66 6.56 -4.03
C THR A 149 8.02 6.91 -5.38
N ALA A 150 8.71 7.69 -6.19
CA ALA A 150 8.26 7.99 -7.55
C ALA A 150 8.26 6.74 -8.45
N SER A 151 9.10 5.76 -8.13
CA SER A 151 9.20 4.48 -8.84
C SER A 151 8.22 3.39 -8.36
N SER A 152 7.36 3.73 -7.39
CA SER A 152 6.33 2.79 -6.91
C SER A 152 5.24 2.55 -7.97
N PRO A 153 4.78 1.31 -8.16
CA PRO A 153 5.19 0.09 -7.49
C PRO A 153 6.50 -0.50 -8.04
N ILE A 154 7.33 -1.03 -7.14
CA ILE A 154 8.57 -1.72 -7.49
C ILE A 154 8.26 -3.19 -7.72
N ARG A 155 8.73 -3.76 -8.81
CA ARG A 155 8.56 -5.17 -9.15
C ARG A 155 9.87 -5.93 -8.93
N LEU A 156 9.79 -6.97 -8.13
CA LEU A 156 10.87 -7.90 -7.86
C LEU A 156 10.50 -9.27 -8.43
N SER A 157 11.45 -9.96 -9.04
CA SER A 157 11.21 -11.22 -9.72
C SER A 157 11.99 -12.36 -9.07
N LEU A 158 11.33 -13.51 -8.93
CA LEU A 158 11.90 -14.74 -8.41
C LEU A 158 11.72 -15.84 -9.46
N LEU A 159 12.82 -16.43 -9.91
CA LEU A 159 12.85 -17.50 -10.90
C LEU A 159 13.47 -18.75 -10.31
N GLY A 160 13.11 -19.92 -10.85
CA GLY A 160 13.75 -21.19 -10.51
C GLY A 160 13.05 -22.39 -11.12
N ASP A 161 13.65 -23.55 -10.87
CA ASP A 161 13.19 -24.86 -11.32
C ASP A 161 12.99 -25.79 -10.12
N ALA A 162 11.73 -25.99 -9.75
CA ALA A 162 11.35 -26.97 -8.74
C ALA A 162 11.26 -28.36 -9.42
N LYS A 163 12.09 -29.30 -9.01
CA LYS A 163 12.21 -30.64 -9.60
C LYS A 163 11.81 -31.73 -8.62
#